data_7242c2bdce9bb71723c7acb31705727c
#
_entry.id   7242c2bdce9bb71723c7acb31705727c
#
_cell.length_a   1.000
_cell.length_b   1.000
_cell.length_c   1.000
_cell.angle_alpha   90.00
_cell.angle_beta   90.00
_cell.angle_gamma   90.00
#
_symmetry.space_group_name_H-M   'P 1'
#
loop_
_entity.id
_entity.type
_entity.pdbx_description
1 polymer ?
#
loop_
_entity_poly.entity_id
_entity_poly.type
_entity_poly.pdbx_seq_one_letter_code
_entity_poly.pdbx_strand_id
1 'polypeptide(L)'
;MKLIFILRNPADRAFSQWNMEFDKSLDPEYNGFAHETLPFDKAIKHESYRAKYELPYQHRVYSYIDRGYYSKQIERYQQYFPDDQLMFIKYEEFNTNQGKVLKDVFKFLGVDQNFSYPERVIENRRKKHASITPKDKRYLIDLFRDDIGKVESLLGWDCSDWLF
;
A
#
# COMPACT_ATOMS: atom_id res chain seq x y z
N MET A 1 -0.60 -23.26 1.28
CA MET A 1 -0.38 -22.02 0.47
C MET A 1 0.32 -21.03 1.36
N LYS A 2 1.29 -20.26 0.85
CA LYS A 2 1.97 -19.18 1.59
C LYS A 2 1.60 -17.84 0.99
N LEU A 3 1.36 -16.85 1.82
CA LEU A 3 0.95 -15.50 1.44
C LEU A 3 1.99 -14.49 1.90
N ILE A 4 2.36 -13.57 1.03
CA ILE A 4 3.32 -12.50 1.31
C ILE A 4 2.62 -11.17 1.11
N PHE A 5 2.67 -10.32 2.11
CA PHE A 5 2.08 -8.98 2.11
C PHE A 5 3.17 -7.93 2.25
N ILE A 6 3.18 -6.95 1.37
CA ILE A 6 4.07 -5.79 1.49
C ILE A 6 3.21 -4.59 1.90
N LEU A 7 3.43 -4.09 3.11
CA LEU A 7 2.72 -2.94 3.66
C LEU A 7 3.63 -1.71 3.64
N ARG A 8 3.07 -0.59 3.27
CA ARG A 8 3.73 0.71 3.16
C ARG A 8 3.05 1.71 4.07
N ASN A 9 3.74 2.81 4.43
CA ASN A 9 3.08 3.98 5.03
C ASN A 9 1.73 4.23 4.32
N PRO A 10 0.59 4.14 5.03
CA PRO A 10 -0.74 4.16 4.40
C PRO A 10 -1.06 5.49 3.70
N ALA A 11 -0.52 6.62 4.17
CA ALA A 11 -0.67 7.91 3.50
C ALA A 11 0.10 7.94 2.17
N ASP A 12 1.34 7.45 2.16
CA ASP A 12 2.16 7.37 0.95
C ASP A 12 1.60 6.34 -0.05
N ARG A 13 0.99 5.26 0.45
CA ARG A 13 0.28 4.29 -0.38
C ARG A 13 -0.92 4.91 -1.06
N ALA A 14 -1.75 5.64 -0.29
CA ALA A 14 -2.94 6.32 -0.82
C ALA A 14 -2.55 7.31 -1.94
N PHE A 15 -1.52 8.12 -1.71
CA PHE A 15 -1.02 9.06 -2.71
C PHE A 15 -0.44 8.35 -3.94
N SER A 16 0.30 7.26 -3.74
CA SER A 16 0.87 6.48 -4.85
C SER A 16 -0.21 5.85 -5.72
N GLN A 17 -1.29 5.32 -5.12
CA GLN A 17 -2.44 4.79 -5.85
C GLN A 17 -3.14 5.88 -6.63
N TRP A 18 -3.42 7.02 -6.00
CA TRP A 18 -4.02 8.16 -6.68
C TRP A 18 -3.18 8.59 -7.89
N ASN A 19 -1.87 8.78 -7.72
CA ASN A 19 -0.99 9.18 -8.82
C ASN A 19 -1.01 8.17 -9.98
N MET A 20 -1.11 6.88 -9.68
CA MET A 20 -1.24 5.83 -10.68
C MET A 20 -2.57 5.94 -11.44
N GLU A 21 -3.67 6.16 -10.75
CA GLU A 21 -4.99 6.26 -11.38
C GLU A 21 -5.17 7.59 -12.13
N PHE A 22 -4.56 8.66 -11.60
CA PHE A 22 -4.55 9.97 -12.26
C PHE A 22 -3.69 9.96 -13.53
N ASP A 23 -2.55 9.27 -13.52
CA ASP A 23 -1.69 9.08 -14.70
C ASP A 23 -2.46 8.44 -15.87
N LYS A 24 -3.31 7.48 -15.58
CA LYS A 24 -4.18 6.85 -16.58
C LYS A 24 -5.17 7.83 -17.22
N SER A 25 -5.65 8.82 -16.47
CA SER A 25 -6.57 9.84 -17.01
C SER A 25 -5.91 10.76 -18.03
N LEU A 26 -4.60 10.85 -18.02
CA LEU A 26 -3.80 11.68 -18.93
C LEU A 26 -3.33 10.92 -20.19
N ASP A 27 -3.54 9.61 -20.21
CA ASP A 27 -3.19 8.75 -21.33
C ASP A 27 -4.36 8.67 -22.33
N PRO A 28 -4.25 9.28 -23.52
CA PRO A 28 -5.33 9.25 -24.52
C PRO A 28 -5.60 7.84 -25.09
N GLU A 29 -4.66 6.91 -24.92
CA GLU A 29 -4.82 5.50 -25.35
C GLU A 29 -5.43 4.62 -24.26
N TYR A 30 -5.60 5.14 -23.02
CA TYR A 30 -6.20 4.38 -21.94
C TYR A 30 -7.70 4.18 -22.18
N ASN A 31 -8.08 2.95 -22.44
CA ASN A 31 -9.46 2.54 -22.69
C ASN A 31 -10.11 1.80 -21.51
N GLY A 32 -9.54 1.90 -20.31
CA GLY A 32 -10.08 1.30 -19.10
C GLY A 32 -11.35 1.99 -18.61
N PHE A 33 -12.18 1.23 -17.87
CA PHE A 33 -13.52 1.66 -17.43
C PHE A 33 -13.53 2.81 -16.41
N ALA A 34 -12.46 2.98 -15.65
CA ALA A 34 -12.40 4.02 -14.62
C ALA A 34 -10.96 4.48 -14.38
N HIS A 35 -10.80 5.75 -14.12
CA HIS A 35 -9.55 6.42 -13.77
C HIS A 35 -9.85 7.64 -12.90
N GLU A 36 -8.84 8.16 -12.20
CA GLU A 36 -9.02 9.32 -11.33
C GLU A 36 -8.88 10.63 -12.11
N THR A 37 -9.82 11.54 -11.94
CA THR A 37 -9.80 12.88 -12.55
C THR A 37 -9.72 14.01 -11.52
N LEU A 38 -9.97 13.70 -10.25
CA LEU A 38 -9.93 14.69 -9.19
C LEU A 38 -8.50 14.89 -8.66
N PRO A 39 -8.13 16.10 -8.26
CA PRO A 39 -6.90 16.32 -7.49
C PRO A 39 -6.95 15.52 -6.18
N PHE A 40 -5.77 15.16 -5.66
CA PHE A 40 -5.64 14.24 -4.53
C PHE A 40 -6.48 14.62 -3.31
N ASP A 41 -6.42 15.90 -2.90
CA ASP A 41 -7.19 16.42 -1.75
C ASP A 41 -8.70 16.27 -1.91
N LYS A 42 -9.20 16.28 -3.13
CA LYS A 42 -10.61 16.07 -3.45
C LYS A 42 -10.94 14.59 -3.53
N ALA A 43 -10.06 13.80 -4.15
CA ALA A 43 -10.24 12.37 -4.32
C ALA A 43 -10.39 11.64 -2.97
N ILE A 44 -9.49 11.92 -2.00
CA ILE A 44 -9.56 11.31 -0.66
C ILE A 44 -10.80 11.72 0.13
N LYS A 45 -11.31 12.94 -0.04
CA LYS A 45 -12.55 13.40 0.63
C LYS A 45 -13.81 12.87 -0.04
N HIS A 46 -13.72 12.54 -1.33
CA HIS A 46 -14.87 12.05 -2.10
C HIS A 46 -15.03 10.53 -2.00
N GLU A 47 -14.08 9.83 -1.40
CA GLU A 47 -14.07 8.37 -1.33
C GLU A 47 -15.33 7.79 -0.65
N SER A 48 -15.77 8.38 0.46
CA SER A 48 -16.97 7.92 1.17
C SER A 48 -18.25 8.06 0.32
N TYR A 49 -18.35 9.10 -0.50
CA TYR A 49 -19.45 9.26 -1.44
C TYR A 49 -19.39 8.17 -2.53
N ARG A 50 -18.22 7.96 -3.11
CA ARG A 50 -18.00 6.93 -4.14
C ARG A 50 -18.28 5.52 -3.63
N ALA A 51 -17.90 5.22 -2.39
CA ALA A 51 -18.20 3.95 -1.73
C ALA A 51 -19.70 3.65 -1.69
N LYS A 52 -20.53 4.69 -1.60
CA LYS A 52 -21.98 4.55 -1.53
C LYS A 52 -22.65 4.48 -2.91
N TYR A 53 -22.14 5.21 -3.89
CA TYR A 53 -22.85 5.45 -5.15
C TYR A 53 -22.12 4.92 -6.40
N GLU A 54 -20.84 4.62 -6.32
CA GLU A 54 -20.00 4.26 -7.48
C GLU A 54 -19.41 2.85 -7.41
N LEU A 55 -20.02 1.95 -6.62
CA LEU A 55 -19.65 0.52 -6.63
C LEU A 55 -19.93 -0.12 -8.00
N PRO A 56 -19.06 -1.03 -8.48
CA PRO A 56 -17.85 -1.59 -7.83
C PRO A 56 -16.55 -0.81 -8.08
N TYR A 57 -16.55 0.27 -8.82
CA TYR A 57 -15.34 1.01 -9.20
C TYR A 57 -14.60 1.59 -7.98
N GLN A 58 -15.35 1.97 -6.94
CA GLN A 58 -14.76 2.47 -5.71
C GLN A 58 -13.71 1.50 -5.16
N HIS A 59 -14.01 0.21 -5.06
CA HIS A 59 -13.06 -0.79 -4.53
C HIS A 59 -11.83 -1.00 -5.41
N ARG A 60 -11.96 -0.87 -6.72
CA ARG A 60 -10.84 -1.10 -7.64
C ARG A 60 -9.93 0.11 -7.80
N VAL A 61 -10.52 1.29 -7.91
CA VAL A 61 -9.83 2.52 -8.34
C VAL A 61 -9.70 3.50 -7.18
N TYR A 62 -10.78 3.78 -6.47
CA TYR A 62 -10.92 4.94 -5.59
C TYR A 62 -10.73 4.67 -4.09
N SER A 63 -10.39 3.44 -3.67
CA SER A 63 -10.16 3.09 -2.25
C SER A 63 -8.79 3.55 -1.75
N TYR A 64 -8.61 4.84 -1.64
CA TYR A 64 -7.34 5.42 -1.18
C TYR A 64 -7.19 5.30 0.34
N ILE A 65 -8.25 5.55 1.09
CA ILE A 65 -8.28 5.49 2.55
C ILE A 65 -8.60 4.07 3.01
N ASP A 66 -9.67 3.47 2.50
CA ASP A 66 -10.18 2.19 2.97
C ASP A 66 -9.11 1.08 2.94
N ARG A 67 -8.33 1.00 1.87
CA ARG A 67 -7.21 0.05 1.75
C ARG A 67 -6.03 0.35 2.66
N GLY A 68 -5.98 1.51 3.28
CA GLY A 68 -4.94 1.91 4.23
C GLY A 68 -5.19 1.40 5.64
N TYR A 69 -6.38 0.93 5.96
CA TYR A 69 -6.70 0.29 7.22
C TYR A 69 -6.26 -1.17 7.21
N TYR A 70 -5.00 -1.40 7.58
CA TYR A 70 -4.36 -2.71 7.47
C TYR A 70 -4.73 -3.67 8.58
N SER A 71 -4.96 -3.18 9.81
CA SER A 71 -5.18 -4.04 10.97
C SER A 71 -6.30 -5.04 10.73
N LYS A 72 -7.45 -4.58 10.24
CA LYS A 72 -8.61 -5.43 9.92
C LYS A 72 -8.31 -6.47 8.85
N GLN A 73 -7.47 -6.12 7.88
CA GLN A 73 -7.07 -7.04 6.80
C GLN A 73 -6.12 -8.10 7.36
N ILE A 74 -5.15 -7.71 8.19
CA ILE A 74 -4.21 -8.63 8.87
C ILE A 74 -4.99 -9.61 9.74
N GLU A 75 -5.82 -9.12 10.67
CA GLU A 75 -6.65 -9.95 11.55
C GLU A 75 -7.50 -10.93 10.76
N ARG A 76 -8.09 -10.49 9.65
CA ARG A 76 -8.89 -11.37 8.78
C ARG A 76 -8.07 -12.50 8.18
N TYR A 77 -6.85 -12.23 7.70
CA TYR A 77 -5.99 -13.30 7.17
C TYR A 77 -5.51 -14.25 8.26
N GLN A 78 -5.18 -13.74 9.46
CA GLN A 78 -4.78 -14.57 10.61
C GLN A 78 -5.90 -15.48 11.11
N GLN A 79 -7.17 -15.15 10.86
CA GLN A 79 -8.31 -16.06 11.16
C GLN A 79 -8.35 -17.29 10.25
N TYR A 80 -7.85 -17.20 9.02
CA TYR A 80 -7.96 -18.27 8.02
C TYR A 80 -6.66 -18.98 7.71
N PHE A 81 -5.53 -18.38 8.06
CA PHE A 81 -4.20 -18.91 7.76
C PHE A 81 -3.33 -18.89 9.02
N PRO A 82 -2.65 -20.01 9.35
CA PRO A 82 -1.69 -20.03 10.44
C PRO A 82 -0.48 -19.13 10.15
N ASP A 83 0.20 -18.70 11.20
CA ASP A 83 1.28 -17.71 11.11
C ASP A 83 2.45 -18.16 10.22
N ASP A 84 2.72 -19.46 10.13
CA ASP A 84 3.76 -20.03 9.25
C ASP A 84 3.41 -19.94 7.74
N GLN A 85 2.17 -19.56 7.43
CA GLN A 85 1.71 -19.31 6.05
C GLN A 85 1.62 -17.82 5.70
N LEU A 86 1.83 -16.93 6.67
CA LEU A 86 1.72 -15.49 6.47
C LEU A 86 3.08 -14.81 6.64
N MET A 87 3.47 -14.00 5.70
CA MET A 87 4.65 -13.13 5.82
C MET A 87 4.28 -11.69 5.53
N PHE A 88 4.56 -10.81 6.48
CA PHE A 88 4.37 -9.37 6.33
C PHE A 88 5.72 -8.68 6.20
N ILE A 89 5.84 -7.79 5.22
CA ILE A 89 7.08 -7.08 4.89
C ILE A 89 6.78 -5.59 4.92
N LYS A 90 7.59 -4.83 5.66
CA LYS A 90 7.53 -3.37 5.62
C LYS A 90 8.20 -2.87 4.33
N TYR A 91 7.48 -2.11 3.52
CA TYR A 91 7.97 -1.62 2.23
C TYR A 91 9.26 -0.81 2.37
N GLU A 92 9.36 -0.02 3.40
CA GLU A 92 10.51 0.81 3.71
C GLU A 92 11.78 -0.05 3.93
N GLU A 93 11.65 -1.18 4.64
CA GLU A 93 12.74 -2.15 4.80
C GLU A 93 13.09 -2.82 3.47
N PHE A 94 12.09 -3.26 2.72
CA PHE A 94 12.31 -3.82 1.39
C PHE A 94 13.01 -2.82 0.46
N ASN A 95 12.64 -1.54 0.55
CA ASN A 95 13.23 -0.50 -0.29
C ASN A 95 14.69 -0.18 0.07
N THR A 96 15.08 -0.31 1.33
CA THR A 96 16.44 -0.01 1.81
C THR A 96 17.36 -1.23 1.86
N ASN A 97 16.80 -2.41 2.08
CA ASN A 97 17.56 -3.64 2.35
C ASN A 97 17.03 -4.86 1.58
N GLN A 98 16.85 -4.67 0.28
CA GLN A 98 16.20 -5.64 -0.60
C GLN A 98 16.82 -7.04 -0.52
N GLY A 99 18.16 -7.15 -0.50
CA GLY A 99 18.85 -8.42 -0.44
C GLY A 99 18.54 -9.24 0.82
N LYS A 100 18.46 -8.58 1.99
CA LYS A 100 18.08 -9.24 3.26
C LYS A 100 16.63 -9.72 3.17
N VAL A 101 15.71 -8.85 2.76
CA VAL A 101 14.29 -9.19 2.68
C VAL A 101 14.03 -10.34 1.71
N LEU A 102 14.74 -10.39 0.57
CA LEU A 102 14.62 -11.50 -0.38
C LEU A 102 15.12 -12.82 0.21
N LYS A 103 16.20 -12.82 1.00
CA LYS A 103 16.65 -14.03 1.72
C LYS A 103 15.57 -14.52 2.69
N ASP A 104 14.96 -13.62 3.45
CA ASP A 104 13.88 -13.95 4.38
C ASP A 104 12.66 -14.51 3.63
N VAL A 105 12.31 -13.95 2.47
CA VAL A 105 11.26 -14.46 1.58
C VAL A 105 11.59 -15.87 1.10
N PHE A 106 12.82 -16.14 0.66
CA PHE A 106 13.21 -17.46 0.18
C PHE A 106 13.21 -18.50 1.30
N LYS A 107 13.69 -18.11 2.48
CA LYS A 107 13.57 -18.96 3.68
C LYS A 107 12.11 -19.27 4.01
N PHE A 108 11.26 -18.26 4.00
CA PHE A 108 9.82 -18.43 4.22
C PHE A 108 9.20 -19.38 3.19
N LEU A 109 9.55 -19.25 1.91
CA LEU A 109 9.04 -20.12 0.85
C LEU A 109 9.62 -21.54 0.90
N GLY A 110 10.75 -21.75 1.57
CA GLY A 110 11.46 -23.04 1.62
C GLY A 110 12.23 -23.35 0.35
N VAL A 111 12.71 -22.31 -0.36
CA VAL A 111 13.52 -22.42 -1.57
C VAL A 111 14.98 -22.06 -1.30
N ASP A 112 15.88 -22.38 -2.26
CA ASP A 112 17.31 -22.11 -2.13
C ASP A 112 17.57 -20.60 -1.91
N GLN A 113 18.34 -20.30 -0.86
CA GLN A 113 18.71 -18.94 -0.48
C GLN A 113 20.02 -18.46 -1.13
N ASN A 114 20.76 -19.35 -1.80
CA ASN A 114 22.05 -19.05 -2.43
C ASN A 114 21.91 -18.44 -3.83
N PHE A 115 20.82 -17.74 -4.07
CA PHE A 115 20.58 -17.05 -5.33
C PHE A 115 21.33 -15.71 -5.37
N SER A 116 22.02 -15.45 -6.48
CA SER A 116 22.59 -14.12 -6.74
C SER A 116 21.49 -13.18 -7.19
N TYR A 117 21.24 -12.16 -6.39
CA TYR A 117 20.23 -11.16 -6.71
C TYR A 117 20.76 -10.20 -7.78
N PRO A 118 19.96 -9.85 -8.79
CA PRO A 118 20.31 -8.76 -9.69
C PRO A 118 20.45 -7.44 -8.87
N GLU A 119 21.25 -6.52 -9.39
CA GLU A 119 21.24 -5.16 -8.84
C GLU A 119 19.81 -4.61 -8.75
N ARG A 120 19.58 -3.76 -7.75
CA ARG A 120 18.26 -3.19 -7.48
C ARG A 120 17.64 -2.60 -8.74
N VAL A 121 16.63 -3.27 -9.26
CA VAL A 121 15.80 -2.76 -10.36
C VAL A 121 14.65 -1.95 -9.74
N ILE A 122 14.56 -0.67 -10.09
CA ILE A 122 13.42 0.16 -9.74
C ILE A 122 12.48 0.14 -10.93
N GLU A 123 11.51 -0.77 -10.86
CA GLU A 123 10.42 -0.85 -11.83
C GLU A 123 9.26 0.08 -11.44
N ASN A 124 8.41 0.37 -12.40
CA ASN A 124 7.19 1.17 -12.21
C ASN A 124 7.42 2.59 -11.68
N ARG A 125 8.55 3.23 -12.03
CA ARG A 125 8.69 4.68 -11.84
C ARG A 125 7.70 5.42 -12.73
N ARG A 126 6.53 5.69 -12.17
CA ARG A 126 5.57 6.57 -12.83
C ARG A 126 5.97 8.03 -12.66
N LYS A 127 5.59 8.85 -13.64
CA LYS A 127 5.73 10.31 -13.54
C LYS A 127 4.93 10.77 -12.32
N LYS A 128 5.54 11.59 -11.49
CA LYS A 128 4.82 12.25 -10.40
C LYS A 128 4.12 13.49 -10.96
N HIS A 129 2.80 13.49 -10.93
CA HIS A 129 2.00 14.66 -11.38
C HIS A 129 1.87 15.71 -10.29
N ALA A 130 2.05 15.34 -9.03
CA ALA A 130 2.02 16.21 -7.87
C ALA A 130 2.91 15.68 -6.76
N SER A 131 3.03 16.43 -5.69
CA SER A 131 3.56 15.99 -4.41
C SER A 131 2.43 16.03 -3.39
N ILE A 132 2.39 15.06 -2.48
CA ILE A 132 1.45 15.12 -1.36
C ILE A 132 1.73 16.37 -0.55
N THR A 133 0.70 17.17 -0.26
CA THR A 133 0.90 18.36 0.56
C THR A 133 1.08 17.96 2.03
N PRO A 134 1.82 18.74 2.84
CA PRO A 134 1.92 18.49 4.28
C PRO A 134 0.56 18.42 4.99
N LYS A 135 -0.41 19.20 4.51
CA LYS A 135 -1.79 19.19 5.01
C LYS A 135 -2.50 17.87 4.75
N ASP A 136 -2.43 17.38 3.52
CA ASP A 136 -3.11 16.12 3.14
C ASP A 136 -2.41 14.92 3.77
N LYS A 137 -1.09 14.95 3.87
CA LYS A 137 -0.32 13.91 4.57
C LYS A 137 -0.72 13.85 6.05
N ARG A 138 -0.77 14.98 6.75
CA ARG A 138 -1.20 15.04 8.14
C ARG A 138 -2.63 14.54 8.32
N TYR A 139 -3.55 14.95 7.47
CA TYR A 139 -4.93 14.48 7.48
C TYR A 139 -5.01 12.95 7.40
N LEU A 140 -4.27 12.32 6.49
CA LEU A 140 -4.25 10.86 6.35
C LEU A 140 -3.57 10.17 7.54
N ILE A 141 -2.47 10.72 8.05
CA ILE A 141 -1.79 10.20 9.25
C ILE A 141 -2.74 10.22 10.45
N ASP A 142 -3.49 11.31 10.64
CA ASP A 142 -4.43 11.40 11.76
C ASP A 142 -5.58 10.37 11.61
N LEU A 143 -6.05 10.12 10.38
CA LEU A 143 -7.03 9.05 10.11
C LEU A 143 -6.48 7.64 10.39
N PHE A 144 -5.22 7.38 10.07
CA PHE A 144 -4.63 6.05 10.20
C PHE A 144 -3.96 5.80 11.54
N ARG A 145 -3.81 6.80 12.40
CA ARG A 145 -3.04 6.73 13.65
C ARG A 145 -3.38 5.52 14.50
N ASP A 146 -4.66 5.31 14.76
CA ASP A 146 -5.13 4.18 15.59
C ASP A 146 -4.90 2.83 14.90
N ASP A 147 -5.06 2.79 13.58
CA ASP A 147 -4.81 1.57 12.80
C ASP A 147 -3.31 1.23 12.75
N ILE A 148 -2.45 2.24 12.60
CA ILE A 148 -0.99 2.08 12.67
C ILE A 148 -0.57 1.48 14.02
N GLY A 149 -1.08 1.97 15.14
CA GLY A 149 -0.79 1.41 16.46
C GLY A 149 -1.26 -0.04 16.61
N LYS A 150 -2.37 -0.42 15.97
CA LYS A 150 -2.81 -1.82 15.91
C LYS A 150 -1.89 -2.67 15.06
N VAL A 151 -1.42 -2.16 13.92
CA VAL A 151 -0.44 -2.86 13.07
C VAL A 151 0.86 -3.11 13.82
N GLU A 152 1.36 -2.11 14.57
CA GLU A 152 2.53 -2.28 15.45
C GLU A 152 2.32 -3.43 16.44
N SER A 153 1.16 -3.46 17.09
CA SER A 153 0.83 -4.50 18.06
C SER A 153 0.69 -5.89 17.44
N LEU A 154 0.08 -5.98 16.25
CA LEU A 154 -0.16 -7.26 15.55
C LEU A 154 1.11 -7.86 14.97
N LEU A 155 2.01 -7.04 14.45
CA LEU A 155 3.20 -7.48 13.72
C LEU A 155 4.51 -7.32 14.49
N GLY A 156 4.49 -6.67 15.65
CA GLY A 156 5.69 -6.35 16.44
C GLY A 156 6.62 -5.35 15.74
N TRP A 157 6.07 -4.49 14.88
CA TRP A 157 6.83 -3.51 14.14
C TRP A 157 6.96 -2.17 14.87
N ASP A 158 8.02 -1.43 14.58
CA ASP A 158 8.08 0.01 14.79
C ASP A 158 7.59 0.71 13.52
N CYS A 159 6.46 1.40 13.61
CA CYS A 159 5.88 2.19 12.53
C CYS A 159 5.92 3.70 12.84
N SER A 160 6.78 4.13 13.74
CA SER A 160 6.94 5.55 14.10
C SER A 160 7.24 6.43 12.87
N ASP A 161 7.96 5.89 11.88
CA ASP A 161 8.24 6.53 10.60
C ASP A 161 6.98 6.72 9.70
N TRP A 162 5.87 6.07 10.02
CA TRP A 162 4.59 6.27 9.33
C TRP A 162 3.79 7.46 9.88
N LEU A 163 4.22 8.04 10.99
CA LEU A 163 3.55 9.14 11.67
C LEU A 163 4.08 10.54 11.28
N PHE A 164 4.97 10.60 10.25
CA PHE A 164 5.57 11.84 9.78
C PHE A 164 5.35 12.12 8.30
#